data_57f3b1b5d231381e7ed5a94ed8010e10
#
_entry.id   57f3b1b5d231381e7ed5a94ed8010e10
#
_cell.length_a   1.000
_cell.length_b   1.000
_cell.length_c   1.000
_cell.angle_alpha   90.00
_cell.angle_beta   90.00
_cell.angle_gamma   90.00
#
_symmetry.space_group_name_H-M   'P 1'
#
loop_
_entity.id
_entity.type
_entity.pdbx_description
1 polymer ?
#
loop_
_entity_poly.entity_id
_entity_poly.type
_entity_poly.pdbx_seq_one_letter_code
_entity_poly.pdbx_strand_id
1 'polypeptide(L)'
;MIYTYDECLDKYGSDYLIKKALKENKLYKIEKGIYSENKNVSVLEILTKRYPKAILTMNTAFYYHGLTDVIPELYYLATVSSSKKLVDKRIKQIYVPEDLIDIGKEEGNNNGVKYNIYSKERMLIELLRFKNILPYDYYKEILNNYREIIYELNISKIEKYAKQFPKSKMILEALRKEVL
;
A
#
# COMPACT_ATOMS: atom_id res chain seq x y z
N MET A 1 18.52 -0.79 -9.81
CA MET A 1 17.33 -0.05 -10.32
C MET A 1 16.44 -1.03 -11.06
N ILE A 2 15.10 -0.87 -10.94
CA ILE A 2 14.10 -1.78 -11.55
C ILE A 2 13.40 -1.08 -12.73
N TYR A 3 13.10 -1.83 -13.79
CA TYR A 3 12.58 -1.34 -15.06
C TYR A 3 11.41 -2.17 -15.55
N THR A 4 10.44 -1.54 -16.22
CA THR A 4 9.54 -2.22 -17.15
C THR A 4 10.28 -2.53 -18.46
N TYR A 5 9.64 -3.28 -19.37
CA TYR A 5 10.23 -3.55 -20.68
C TYR A 5 10.40 -2.24 -21.51
N ASP A 6 9.42 -1.35 -21.46
CA ASP A 6 9.47 -0.07 -22.19
C ASP A 6 10.61 0.82 -21.68
N GLU A 7 10.78 0.91 -20.36
CA GLU A 7 11.91 1.62 -19.75
C GLU A 7 13.28 0.97 -20.09
N CYS A 8 13.32 -0.35 -20.29
CA CYS A 8 14.51 -1.01 -20.82
C CYS A 8 14.77 -0.62 -22.26
N LEU A 9 13.74 -0.53 -23.10
CA LEU A 9 13.90 -0.05 -24.48
C LEU A 9 14.43 1.38 -24.52
N ASP A 10 13.89 2.26 -23.69
CA ASP A 10 14.35 3.66 -23.60
C ASP A 10 15.82 3.74 -23.15
N LYS A 11 16.23 2.91 -22.20
CA LYS A 11 17.59 2.90 -21.65
C LYS A 11 18.61 2.24 -22.57
N TYR A 12 18.28 1.10 -23.17
CA TYR A 12 19.21 0.29 -23.97
C TYR A 12 19.07 0.52 -25.46
N GLY A 13 18.00 1.15 -25.93
CA GLY A 13 17.76 1.54 -27.31
C GLY A 13 17.19 0.44 -28.23
N SER A 14 17.34 -0.85 -27.90
CA SER A 14 16.78 -1.93 -28.68
C SER A 14 16.66 -3.25 -27.92
N ASP A 15 15.77 -4.14 -28.40
CA ASP A 15 15.60 -5.50 -27.85
C ASP A 15 16.90 -6.32 -27.97
N TYR A 16 17.69 -6.11 -29.03
CA TYR A 16 19.01 -6.75 -29.18
C TYR A 16 19.95 -6.37 -28.02
N LEU A 17 20.04 -5.08 -27.69
CA LEU A 17 20.90 -4.61 -26.59
C LEU A 17 20.41 -5.04 -25.22
N ILE A 18 19.09 -5.12 -25.01
CA ILE A 18 18.50 -5.70 -23.81
C ILE A 18 18.93 -7.17 -23.68
N LYS A 19 18.80 -7.97 -24.74
CA LYS A 19 19.24 -9.38 -24.76
C LYS A 19 20.74 -9.52 -24.52
N LYS A 20 21.55 -8.63 -25.05
CA LYS A 20 22.98 -8.56 -24.79
C LYS A 20 23.29 -8.27 -23.34
N ALA A 21 22.64 -7.27 -22.74
CA ALA A 21 22.80 -6.94 -21.32
C ALA A 21 22.39 -8.08 -20.39
N LEU A 22 21.33 -8.83 -20.74
CA LEU A 22 20.94 -10.06 -20.01
C LEU A 22 22.00 -11.16 -20.08
N LYS A 23 22.61 -11.39 -21.27
CA LYS A 23 23.70 -12.36 -21.43
C LYS A 23 24.97 -11.96 -20.67
N GLU A 24 25.25 -10.66 -20.60
CA GLU A 24 26.42 -10.11 -19.89
C GLU A 24 26.20 -9.96 -18.39
N ASN A 25 25.04 -10.39 -17.84
CA ASN A 25 24.66 -10.23 -16.42
C ASN A 25 24.68 -8.76 -15.93
N LYS A 26 24.49 -7.81 -16.84
CA LYS A 26 24.31 -6.38 -16.53
C LYS A 26 22.84 -6.03 -16.23
N LEU A 27 21.95 -6.90 -16.66
CA LEU A 27 20.51 -6.83 -16.45
C LEU A 27 19.98 -8.22 -16.11
N TYR A 28 18.99 -8.30 -15.23
CA TYR A 28 18.31 -9.55 -14.86
C TYR A 28 16.82 -9.44 -15.16
N LYS A 29 16.26 -10.47 -15.75
CA LYS A 29 14.81 -10.60 -15.89
C LYS A 29 14.27 -11.18 -14.58
N ILE A 30 13.64 -10.35 -13.78
CA ILE A 30 13.08 -10.74 -12.47
C ILE A 30 11.78 -11.50 -12.63
N GLU A 31 10.86 -10.94 -13.43
CA GLU A 31 9.57 -11.55 -13.79
C GLU A 31 9.18 -11.13 -15.22
N LYS A 32 8.03 -11.62 -15.71
CA LYS A 32 7.51 -11.20 -17.01
C LYS A 32 7.27 -9.67 -17.01
N GLY A 33 7.98 -8.97 -17.88
CA GLY A 33 7.90 -7.52 -18.06
C GLY A 33 8.62 -6.68 -17.01
N ILE A 34 9.34 -7.30 -16.06
CA ILE A 34 10.10 -6.63 -15.00
C ILE A 34 11.56 -7.04 -15.07
N TYR A 35 12.44 -6.07 -15.10
CA TYR A 35 13.89 -6.21 -15.20
C TYR A 35 14.58 -5.41 -14.10
N SER A 36 15.80 -5.80 -13.73
CA SER A 36 16.60 -5.10 -12.72
C SER A 36 18.09 -5.25 -12.98
N GLU A 37 18.87 -4.24 -12.61
CA GLU A 37 20.33 -4.32 -12.54
C GLU A 37 20.80 -5.15 -11.35
N ASN A 38 19.92 -5.34 -10.35
CA ASN A 38 20.18 -6.21 -9.21
C ASN A 38 19.39 -7.50 -9.33
N LYS A 39 20.04 -8.62 -9.02
CA LYS A 39 19.38 -9.92 -9.00
C LYS A 39 18.37 -10.05 -7.84
N ASN A 40 18.69 -9.43 -6.71
CA ASN A 40 17.83 -9.45 -5.53
C ASN A 40 16.96 -8.18 -5.51
N VAL A 41 15.66 -8.37 -5.76
CA VAL A 41 14.63 -7.32 -5.79
C VAL A 41 13.54 -7.70 -4.81
N SER A 42 13.11 -6.77 -3.97
CA SER A 42 12.03 -7.01 -3.02
C SER A 42 10.67 -7.15 -3.71
N VAL A 43 9.76 -7.90 -3.10
CA VAL A 43 8.39 -8.03 -3.63
C VAL A 43 7.71 -6.67 -3.69
N LEU A 44 7.91 -5.81 -2.69
CA LEU A 44 7.38 -4.45 -2.70
C LEU A 44 7.82 -3.67 -3.94
N GLU A 45 9.10 -3.72 -4.28
CA GLU A 45 9.68 -3.02 -5.44
C GLU A 45 9.09 -3.53 -6.76
N ILE A 46 8.86 -4.85 -6.88
CA ILE A 46 8.19 -5.44 -8.04
C ILE A 46 6.74 -4.96 -8.14
N LEU A 47 5.99 -5.00 -7.03
CA LEU A 47 4.58 -4.66 -7.01
C LEU A 47 4.35 -3.16 -7.28
N THR A 48 5.16 -2.28 -6.70
CA THR A 48 5.06 -0.84 -6.94
C THR A 48 5.41 -0.48 -8.38
N LYS A 49 6.38 -1.19 -8.98
CA LYS A 49 6.71 -1.02 -10.40
C LYS A 49 5.59 -1.51 -11.32
N ARG A 50 4.97 -2.63 -11.00
CA ARG A 50 3.88 -3.22 -11.81
C ARG A 50 2.57 -2.48 -11.67
N TYR A 51 2.28 -1.96 -10.47
CA TYR A 51 1.02 -1.31 -10.11
C TYR A 51 1.25 0.08 -9.51
N PRO A 52 1.81 1.03 -10.26
CA PRO A 52 2.27 2.33 -9.73
C PRO A 52 1.14 3.22 -9.17
N LYS A 53 -0.12 2.94 -9.54
CA LYS A 53 -1.29 3.66 -9.03
C LYS A 53 -1.93 3.00 -7.80
N ALA A 54 -1.53 1.78 -7.46
CA ALA A 54 -2.05 1.10 -6.29
C ALA A 54 -1.52 1.73 -4.99
N ILE A 55 -2.31 1.64 -3.93
CA ILE A 55 -2.00 2.25 -2.63
C ILE A 55 -1.94 1.14 -1.58
N LEU A 56 -0.88 1.06 -0.81
CA LEU A 56 -0.79 0.14 0.33
C LEU A 56 -1.87 0.48 1.36
N THR A 57 -2.60 -0.55 1.80
CA THR A 57 -3.74 -0.39 2.71
C THR A 57 -3.84 -1.57 3.68
N MET A 58 -4.80 -1.54 4.59
CA MET A 58 -5.13 -2.60 5.53
C MET A 58 -3.89 -3.21 6.22
N ASN A 59 -3.77 -4.54 6.28
CA ASN A 59 -2.69 -5.22 7.01
C ASN A 59 -1.30 -4.78 6.56
N THR A 60 -1.12 -4.51 5.26
CA THR A 60 0.16 -4.00 4.77
C THR A 60 0.46 -2.60 5.29
N ALA A 61 -0.50 -1.69 5.24
CA ALA A 61 -0.31 -0.33 5.74
C ALA A 61 -0.12 -0.30 7.27
N PHE A 62 -0.87 -1.09 8.03
CA PHE A 62 -0.68 -1.20 9.49
C PHE A 62 0.74 -1.65 9.83
N TYR A 63 1.26 -2.67 9.14
CA TYR A 63 2.63 -3.14 9.31
C TYR A 63 3.68 -2.07 8.95
N TYR A 64 3.54 -1.43 7.77
CA TYR A 64 4.50 -0.41 7.33
C TYR A 64 4.47 0.88 8.18
N HIS A 65 3.37 1.14 8.87
CA HIS A 65 3.26 2.24 9.85
C HIS A 65 3.75 1.87 11.26
N GLY A 66 4.16 0.61 11.47
CA GLY A 66 4.58 0.13 12.79
C GLY A 66 3.43 0.01 13.80
N LEU A 67 2.21 -0.20 13.31
CA LEU A 67 1.01 -0.35 14.12
C LEU A 67 0.72 -1.82 14.48
N THR A 68 1.52 -2.74 14.01
CA THR A 68 1.53 -4.17 14.33
C THR A 68 2.86 -4.77 13.92
N ASP A 69 3.29 -5.81 14.62
CA ASP A 69 4.46 -6.62 14.28
C ASP A 69 4.09 -7.82 13.38
N VAL A 70 2.79 -8.01 13.11
CA VAL A 70 2.30 -9.10 12.26
C VAL A 70 2.63 -8.81 10.80
N ILE A 71 3.58 -9.56 10.25
CA ILE A 71 3.95 -9.48 8.83
C ILE A 71 2.77 -10.02 7.99
N PRO A 72 2.20 -9.23 7.08
CA PRO A 72 1.08 -9.69 6.26
C PRO A 72 1.55 -10.73 5.23
N GLU A 73 0.80 -11.82 5.09
CA GLU A 73 1.07 -12.87 4.09
C GLU A 73 0.90 -12.35 2.65
N LEU A 74 0.00 -11.40 2.45
CA LEU A 74 -0.31 -10.77 1.17
C LEU A 74 -0.15 -9.27 1.25
N TYR A 75 0.21 -8.65 0.13
CA TYR A 75 0.19 -7.20 -0.02
C TYR A 75 -1.23 -6.72 -0.27
N TYR A 76 -1.79 -5.96 0.67
CA TYR A 76 -3.10 -5.34 0.53
C TYR A 76 -2.97 -4.04 -0.27
N LEU A 77 -3.52 -4.02 -1.47
CA LEU A 77 -3.45 -2.91 -2.41
C LEU A 77 -4.84 -2.34 -2.69
N ALA A 78 -5.03 -1.06 -2.40
CA ALA A 78 -6.23 -0.32 -2.79
C ALA A 78 -6.11 0.14 -4.24
N THR A 79 -7.19 -0.04 -4.99
CA THR A 79 -7.38 0.44 -6.34
C THR A 79 -8.78 1.03 -6.49
N VAL A 80 -8.99 1.91 -7.46
CA VAL A 80 -10.34 2.42 -7.74
C VAL A 80 -11.29 1.27 -8.12
N SER A 81 -12.57 1.41 -7.78
CA SER A 81 -13.59 0.38 -8.00
C SER A 81 -13.77 0.00 -9.48
N SER A 82 -13.48 0.92 -10.41
CA SER A 82 -13.49 0.68 -11.86
C SER A 82 -12.26 -0.06 -12.39
N SER A 83 -11.24 -0.30 -11.55
CA SER A 83 -10.01 -1.00 -11.95
C SER A 83 -10.26 -2.46 -12.28
N LYS A 84 -9.50 -2.97 -13.24
CA LYS A 84 -9.42 -4.41 -13.51
C LYS A 84 -8.86 -5.15 -12.29
N LYS A 85 -9.25 -6.40 -12.14
CA LYS A 85 -8.68 -7.31 -11.13
C LYS A 85 -7.17 -7.46 -11.36
N LEU A 86 -6.39 -7.26 -10.31
CA LEU A 86 -4.95 -7.52 -10.31
C LEU A 86 -4.72 -9.04 -10.27
N VAL A 87 -4.01 -9.56 -11.26
CA VAL A 87 -3.73 -10.99 -11.37
C VAL A 87 -2.34 -11.28 -10.81
N ASP A 88 -2.23 -11.28 -9.50
CA ASP A 88 -1.02 -11.64 -8.77
C ASP A 88 -1.39 -12.30 -7.44
N LYS A 89 -0.90 -13.52 -7.21
CA LYS A 89 -1.22 -14.31 -6.00
C LYS A 89 -0.66 -13.72 -4.69
N ARG A 90 0.26 -12.77 -4.80
CA ARG A 90 0.85 -12.06 -3.65
C ARG A 90 0.00 -10.89 -3.17
N ILE A 91 -1.11 -10.57 -3.88
CA ILE A 91 -1.92 -9.38 -3.64
C ILE A 91 -3.31 -9.74 -3.12
N LYS A 92 -3.75 -8.99 -2.13
CA LYS A 92 -5.16 -8.82 -1.76
C LYS A 92 -5.63 -7.45 -2.26
N GLN A 93 -6.39 -7.43 -3.35
CA GLN A 93 -6.93 -6.18 -3.90
C GLN A 93 -8.13 -5.70 -3.11
N ILE A 94 -8.15 -4.43 -2.76
CA ILE A 94 -9.25 -3.73 -2.08
C ILE A 94 -9.78 -2.67 -3.04
N TYR A 95 -11.04 -2.78 -3.41
CA TYR A 95 -11.70 -1.79 -4.27
C TYR A 95 -12.21 -0.61 -3.45
N VAL A 96 -11.83 0.59 -3.86
CA VAL A 96 -12.21 1.84 -3.19
C VAL A 96 -12.94 2.74 -4.20
N PRO A 97 -14.05 3.38 -3.83
CA PRO A 97 -14.73 4.37 -4.68
C PRO A 97 -13.78 5.47 -5.16
N GLU A 98 -14.02 5.98 -6.37
CA GLU A 98 -13.15 6.97 -7.02
C GLU A 98 -13.03 8.28 -6.22
N ASP A 99 -14.10 8.70 -5.56
CA ASP A 99 -14.17 9.88 -4.70
C ASP A 99 -13.43 9.71 -3.37
N LEU A 100 -13.08 8.47 -2.98
CA LEU A 100 -12.42 8.14 -1.72
C LEU A 100 -10.97 7.67 -1.88
N ILE A 101 -10.52 7.34 -3.09
CA ILE A 101 -9.24 6.67 -3.32
C ILE A 101 -8.04 7.54 -2.91
N ASP A 102 -8.10 8.84 -3.16
CA ASP A 102 -6.99 9.75 -2.89
C ASP A 102 -7.04 10.36 -1.47
N ILE A 103 -8.12 10.11 -0.71
CA ILE A 103 -8.23 10.62 0.66
C ILE A 103 -7.18 9.94 1.56
N GLY A 104 -6.26 10.72 2.08
CA GLY A 104 -5.21 10.22 2.97
C GLY A 104 -4.10 9.45 2.28
N LYS A 105 -3.99 9.53 0.96
CA LYS A 105 -2.85 8.97 0.21
C LYS A 105 -1.60 9.80 0.44
N GLU A 106 -0.48 9.14 0.66
CA GLU A 106 0.84 9.73 0.80
C GLU A 106 1.91 8.86 0.14
N GLU A 107 3.11 9.40 -0.04
CA GLU A 107 4.28 8.65 -0.52
C GLU A 107 5.05 8.10 0.68
N GLY A 108 5.24 6.79 0.72
CA GLY A 108 6.14 6.11 1.63
C GLY A 108 7.48 5.81 0.98
N ASN A 109 8.48 5.53 1.79
CA ASN A 109 9.80 5.07 1.36
C ASN A 109 10.31 3.98 2.30
N ASN A 110 10.71 2.86 1.74
CA ASN A 110 11.36 1.79 2.49
C ASN A 110 12.61 1.34 1.73
N ASN A 111 13.78 1.59 2.32
CA ASN A 111 15.08 1.27 1.73
C ASN A 111 15.26 1.79 0.30
N GLY A 112 14.78 3.01 0.02
CA GLY A 112 14.87 3.64 -1.30
C GLY A 112 13.75 3.26 -2.27
N VAL A 113 12.87 2.33 -1.91
CA VAL A 113 11.68 1.98 -2.69
C VAL A 113 10.54 2.91 -2.32
N LYS A 114 10.10 3.74 -3.27
CA LYS A 114 8.95 4.62 -3.11
C LYS A 114 7.66 3.89 -3.44
N TYR A 115 6.61 4.13 -2.65
CA TYR A 115 5.29 3.54 -2.85
C TYR A 115 4.20 4.49 -2.37
N ASN A 116 2.97 4.31 -2.88
CA ASN A 116 1.82 4.98 -2.31
C ASN A 116 1.30 4.16 -1.12
N ILE A 117 0.92 4.86 -0.05
CA ILE A 117 0.34 4.27 1.16
C ILE A 117 -0.75 5.19 1.71
N TYR A 118 -1.75 4.66 2.38
CA TYR A 118 -2.66 5.49 3.15
C TYR A 118 -2.00 5.95 4.46
N SER A 119 -2.19 7.22 4.81
CA SER A 119 -1.69 7.82 6.04
C SER A 119 -2.25 7.14 7.29
N LYS A 120 -1.58 7.28 8.43
CA LYS A 120 -2.06 6.76 9.71
C LYS A 120 -3.47 7.23 10.04
N GLU A 121 -3.79 8.51 9.76
CA GLU A 121 -5.13 9.06 9.99
C GLU A 121 -6.20 8.38 9.12
N ARG A 122 -5.89 8.11 7.85
CA ARG A 122 -6.80 7.36 6.98
C ARG A 122 -6.92 5.92 7.43
N MET A 123 -5.85 5.28 7.82
CA MET A 123 -5.84 3.89 8.27
C MET A 123 -6.60 3.69 9.58
N LEU A 124 -6.63 4.70 10.48
CA LEU A 124 -7.50 4.65 11.66
C LEU A 124 -8.98 4.57 11.28
N ILE A 125 -9.40 5.32 10.26
CA ILE A 125 -10.78 5.24 9.76
C ILE A 125 -11.08 3.85 9.21
N GLU A 126 -10.15 3.26 8.44
CA GLU A 126 -10.34 1.90 7.93
C GLU A 126 -10.38 0.87 9.07
N LEU A 127 -9.55 1.00 10.10
CA LEU A 127 -9.60 0.14 11.28
C LEU A 127 -10.99 0.14 11.92
N LEU A 128 -11.54 1.34 12.19
CA LEU A 128 -12.87 1.49 12.80
C LEU A 128 -14.01 0.97 11.91
N ARG A 129 -13.89 1.16 10.59
CA ARG A 129 -14.88 0.66 9.61
C ARG A 129 -14.89 -0.86 9.50
N PHE A 130 -13.72 -1.49 9.57
CA PHE A 130 -13.56 -2.93 9.42
C PHE A 130 -13.49 -3.69 10.74
N LYS A 131 -13.82 -3.05 11.86
CA LYS A 131 -13.83 -3.62 13.21
C LYS A 131 -14.47 -5.02 13.29
N ASN A 132 -15.62 -5.21 12.65
CA ASN A 132 -16.38 -6.46 12.71
C ASN A 132 -15.88 -7.53 11.71
N ILE A 133 -14.91 -7.21 10.86
CA ILE A 133 -14.35 -8.10 9.83
C ILE A 133 -12.96 -8.57 10.22
N LEU A 134 -12.21 -7.72 10.92
CA LEU A 134 -10.87 -8.04 11.43
C LEU A 134 -10.97 -9.03 12.60
N PRO A 135 -10.01 -9.96 12.74
CA PRO A 135 -9.87 -10.75 13.96
C PRO A 135 -9.79 -9.84 15.18
N TYR A 136 -10.52 -10.18 16.23
CA TYR A 136 -10.68 -9.30 17.39
C TYR A 136 -9.35 -8.92 18.06
N ASP A 137 -8.47 -9.88 18.25
CA ASP A 137 -7.17 -9.63 18.88
C ASP A 137 -6.28 -8.72 18.04
N TYR A 138 -6.27 -8.92 16.71
CA TYR A 138 -5.57 -8.08 15.75
C TYR A 138 -6.11 -6.65 15.75
N TYR A 139 -7.45 -6.49 15.76
CA TYR A 139 -8.09 -5.18 15.89
C TYR A 139 -7.67 -4.47 17.17
N LYS A 140 -7.71 -5.18 18.31
CA LYS A 140 -7.35 -4.62 19.62
C LYS A 140 -5.89 -4.19 19.72
N GLU A 141 -4.97 -5.01 19.19
CA GLU A 141 -3.55 -4.69 19.13
C GLU A 141 -3.33 -3.35 18.41
N ILE A 142 -3.84 -3.23 17.19
CA ILE A 142 -3.69 -2.01 16.39
C ILE A 142 -4.37 -0.82 17.06
N LEU A 143 -5.55 -1.00 17.64
CA LEU A 143 -6.27 0.04 18.37
C LEU A 143 -5.46 0.58 19.55
N ASN A 144 -4.84 -0.30 20.33
CA ASN A 144 -3.98 0.09 21.44
C ASN A 144 -2.75 0.87 20.97
N ASN A 145 -2.11 0.42 19.90
CA ASN A 145 -0.98 1.13 19.30
C ASN A 145 -1.39 2.52 18.78
N TYR A 146 -2.62 2.66 18.25
CA TYR A 146 -3.16 3.99 17.90
C TYR A 146 -3.36 4.89 19.12
N ARG A 147 -3.82 4.35 20.27
CA ARG A 147 -3.98 5.13 21.51
C ARG A 147 -2.65 5.68 22.02
N GLU A 148 -1.56 4.92 21.87
CA GLU A 148 -0.22 5.37 22.25
C GLU A 148 0.28 6.55 21.41
N ILE A 149 -0.06 6.57 20.12
CA ILE A 149 0.41 7.60 19.17
C ILE A 149 -0.63 8.68 18.86
N ILE A 150 -1.79 8.68 19.51
CA ILE A 150 -2.92 9.55 19.12
C ILE A 150 -2.57 11.04 19.17
N TYR A 151 -1.69 11.44 20.08
CA TYR A 151 -1.23 12.82 20.19
C TYR A 151 -0.29 13.28 19.07
N GLU A 152 0.27 12.33 18.30
CA GLU A 152 1.10 12.60 17.13
C GLU A 152 0.23 12.79 15.88
N LEU A 153 -1.03 12.39 15.92
CA LEU A 153 -1.94 12.41 14.78
C LEU A 153 -2.75 13.71 14.72
N ASN A 154 -3.11 14.10 13.52
CA ASN A 154 -3.98 15.25 13.30
C ASN A 154 -5.46 14.85 13.43
N ILE A 155 -6.03 15.05 14.62
CA ILE A 155 -7.44 14.72 14.92
C ILE A 155 -8.42 15.44 13.98
N SER A 156 -8.20 16.72 13.68
CA SER A 156 -9.04 17.47 12.75
C SER A 156 -9.02 16.86 11.35
N LYS A 157 -7.87 16.33 10.91
CA LYS A 157 -7.71 15.63 9.65
C LYS A 157 -8.48 14.29 9.66
N ILE A 158 -8.41 13.53 10.76
CA ILE A 158 -9.17 12.29 10.95
C ILE A 158 -10.68 12.59 10.86
N GLU A 159 -11.18 13.58 11.60
CA GLU A 159 -12.60 13.95 11.56
C GLU A 159 -13.06 14.42 10.16
N LYS A 160 -12.22 15.23 9.47
CA LYS A 160 -12.48 15.67 8.11
C LYS A 160 -12.58 14.49 7.14
N TYR A 161 -11.68 13.53 7.25
CA TYR A 161 -11.71 12.32 6.43
C TYR A 161 -12.96 11.48 6.75
N ALA A 162 -13.22 11.19 8.04
CA ALA A 162 -14.36 10.39 8.47
C ALA A 162 -15.70 10.89 7.93
N LYS A 163 -15.87 12.22 7.82
CA LYS A 163 -17.09 12.84 7.28
C LYS A 163 -17.34 12.52 5.81
N GLN A 164 -16.32 12.17 5.06
CA GLN A 164 -16.43 11.83 3.63
C GLN A 164 -16.82 10.36 3.41
N PHE A 165 -16.73 9.53 4.45
CA PHE A 165 -17.04 8.11 4.35
C PHE A 165 -18.50 7.78 4.64
N PRO A 166 -19.07 6.74 3.99
CA PRO A 166 -20.34 6.18 4.41
C PRO A 166 -20.31 5.80 5.90
N LYS A 167 -21.44 6.02 6.60
CA LYS A 167 -21.57 5.77 8.05
C LYS A 167 -20.63 6.64 8.91
N SER A 168 -20.38 7.87 8.49
CA SER A 168 -19.50 8.83 9.17
C SER A 168 -19.83 9.00 10.66
N LYS A 169 -21.12 9.03 11.06
CA LYS A 169 -21.54 9.11 12.45
C LYS A 169 -21.00 7.95 13.29
N MET A 170 -21.12 6.73 12.78
CA MET A 170 -20.61 5.53 13.44
C MET A 170 -19.09 5.58 13.63
N ILE A 171 -18.37 6.02 12.58
CA ILE A 171 -16.90 6.16 12.62
C ILE A 171 -16.49 7.19 13.68
N LEU A 172 -17.15 8.35 13.69
CA LEU A 172 -16.86 9.42 14.68
C LEU A 172 -17.21 9.02 16.10
N GLU A 173 -18.29 8.26 16.30
CA GLU A 173 -18.63 7.71 17.62
C GLU A 173 -17.60 6.67 18.09
N ALA A 174 -17.19 5.76 17.21
CA ALA A 174 -16.16 4.79 17.51
C ALA A 174 -14.82 5.47 17.83
N LEU A 175 -14.44 6.49 17.06
CA LEU A 175 -13.24 7.30 17.32
C LEU A 175 -13.25 7.87 18.75
N ARG A 176 -14.36 8.50 19.16
CA ARG A 176 -14.49 9.12 20.49
C ARG A 176 -14.53 8.10 21.63
N LYS A 177 -15.16 6.94 21.43
CA LYS A 177 -15.34 5.94 22.48
C LYS A 177 -14.15 5.01 22.64
N GLU A 178 -13.45 4.72 21.55
CA GLU A 178 -12.44 3.66 21.52
C GLU A 178 -11.00 4.18 21.37
N VAL A 179 -10.81 5.42 20.90
CA VAL A 179 -9.47 5.96 20.65
C VAL A 179 -9.16 7.20 21.50
N LEU A 180 -10.10 8.15 21.58
CA LEU A 180 -9.99 9.39 22.37
C LEU A 180 -10.53 9.23 23.78
#